data_4f1535edc7f9f64769fb6cb4a71477a1
#
_entry.id   4f1535edc7f9f64769fb6cb4a71477a1
#
_cell.length_a   1.000
_cell.length_b   1.000
_cell.length_c   1.000
_cell.angle_alpha   90.00
_cell.angle_beta   90.00
_cell.angle_gamma   90.00
#
_symmetry.space_group_name_H-M   'P 1'
#
loop_
_entity.id
_entity.type
_entity.pdbx_description
1 polymer ?
#
loop_
_entity_poly.entity_id
_entity_poly.type
_entity_poly.pdbx_seq_one_letter_code
_entity_poly.pdbx_strand_id
1 'polypeptide(L)'
;MAALFAATYPERTIGLVLFGTGLCWNGASDYPWPRYTSDDQFEQVAREREALWGTAELASTYLAADLAPAMADDEATVSWLADYMRNAASPGAARAFAQMNRGIDVRSALPAIHVPTLVMAREEDRDFTKDENEWIADHIQGARFVSFPGDEHYIFLGDQDALLGAIERFVAEVHGQEASGTLADSLADR
;
A
#
# COMPACT_ATOMS: atom_id res chain seq x y z
N MET A 1 -1.77 7.62 -4.04
CA MET A 1 -1.73 8.00 -5.48
C MET A 1 -2.64 7.14 -6.34
N ALA A 2 -2.50 5.80 -6.39
CA ALA A 2 -3.31 4.93 -7.27
C ALA A 2 -4.82 5.09 -7.07
N ALA A 3 -5.31 5.10 -5.83
CA ALA A 3 -6.73 5.32 -5.53
C ALA A 3 -7.26 6.66 -6.04
N LEU A 4 -6.50 7.75 -5.84
CA LEU A 4 -6.87 9.07 -6.36
C LEU A 4 -6.87 9.10 -7.90
N PHE A 5 -5.91 8.43 -8.53
CA PHE A 5 -5.87 8.33 -9.99
C PHE A 5 -7.09 7.56 -10.53
N ALA A 6 -7.43 6.41 -9.95
CA ALA A 6 -8.58 5.61 -10.35
C ALA A 6 -9.91 6.35 -10.16
N ALA A 7 -10.04 7.13 -9.09
CA ALA A 7 -11.21 7.98 -8.86
C ALA A 7 -11.33 9.15 -9.85
N THR A 8 -10.17 9.71 -10.27
CA THR A 8 -10.12 10.89 -11.15
C THR A 8 -10.21 10.54 -12.63
N TYR A 9 -9.64 9.40 -13.01
CA TYR A 9 -9.52 8.97 -14.42
C TYR A 9 -10.00 7.52 -14.61
N PRO A 10 -11.29 7.24 -14.32
CA PRO A 10 -11.83 5.88 -14.46
C PRO A 10 -11.71 5.34 -15.88
N GLU A 11 -11.83 6.20 -16.89
CA GLU A 11 -11.70 5.83 -18.32
C GLU A 11 -10.27 5.42 -18.73
N ARG A 12 -9.28 5.66 -17.85
CA ARG A 12 -7.87 5.30 -18.06
C ARG A 12 -7.42 4.18 -17.11
N THR A 13 -8.35 3.62 -16.35
CA THR A 13 -8.07 2.65 -15.29
C THR A 13 -8.96 1.43 -15.51
N ILE A 14 -8.41 0.34 -16.00
CA ILE A 14 -9.15 -0.91 -16.23
C ILE A 14 -9.41 -1.69 -14.95
N GLY A 15 -8.59 -1.48 -13.92
CA GLY A 15 -8.72 -2.08 -12.60
C GLY A 15 -7.71 -1.50 -11.62
N LEU A 16 -7.99 -1.64 -10.34
CA LEU A 16 -7.15 -1.14 -9.25
C LEU A 16 -6.77 -2.28 -8.31
N VAL A 17 -5.47 -2.41 -8.02
CA VAL A 17 -4.96 -3.30 -6.98
C VAL A 17 -4.31 -2.46 -5.89
N LEU A 18 -4.74 -2.64 -4.66
CA LEU A 18 -4.17 -2.02 -3.47
C LEU A 18 -3.64 -3.14 -2.55
N PHE A 19 -2.40 -3.03 -2.10
CA PHE A 19 -1.78 -3.96 -1.16
C PHE A 19 -1.11 -3.16 -0.04
N GLY A 20 -1.41 -3.49 1.21
CA GLY A 20 -0.81 -2.85 2.38
C GLY A 20 -0.87 -1.32 2.28
N THR A 21 -2.06 -0.75 2.11
CA THR A 21 -2.24 0.66 1.74
C THR A 21 -2.86 1.45 2.88
N GLY A 22 -2.35 2.67 3.13
CA GLY A 22 -2.97 3.67 4.00
C GLY A 22 -3.42 4.90 3.22
N LEU A 23 -4.47 5.56 3.71
CA LEU A 23 -5.13 6.67 3.03
C LEU A 23 -5.03 8.00 3.77
N CYS A 24 -4.82 7.96 5.09
CA CYS A 24 -4.71 9.13 5.94
C CYS A 24 -3.68 8.87 7.05
N TRP A 25 -2.61 9.67 7.07
CA TRP A 25 -1.50 9.45 8.00
C TRP A 25 -1.79 9.91 9.43
N ASN A 26 -2.65 10.91 9.58
CA ASN A 26 -2.97 11.46 10.91
C ASN A 26 -4.12 10.72 11.60
N GLY A 27 -4.75 9.75 10.91
CA GLY A 27 -5.98 9.14 11.40
C GLY A 27 -7.16 10.13 11.47
N ALA A 28 -8.32 9.62 11.80
CA ALA A 28 -9.53 10.40 12.05
C ALA A 28 -10.51 9.58 12.88
N SER A 29 -11.63 10.16 13.32
CA SER A 29 -12.63 9.45 14.11
C SER A 29 -13.26 8.25 13.40
N ASP A 30 -13.36 8.33 12.09
CA ASP A 30 -13.85 7.29 11.18
C ASP A 30 -12.72 6.45 10.56
N TYR A 31 -11.44 6.75 10.85
CA TYR A 31 -10.25 6.08 10.34
C TYR A 31 -9.20 6.00 11.45
N PRO A 32 -9.31 5.07 12.42
CA PRO A 32 -8.54 5.06 13.66
C PRO A 32 -7.13 4.45 13.52
N TRP A 33 -6.42 4.68 12.41
CA TRP A 33 -5.07 4.17 12.15
C TRP A 33 -4.06 5.31 11.94
N PRO A 34 -3.78 6.18 12.96
CA PRO A 34 -2.75 7.20 12.85
C PRO A 34 -1.36 6.57 12.85
N ARG A 35 -0.46 7.04 11.98
CA ARG A 35 0.95 6.60 11.96
C ARG A 35 1.78 7.23 13.07
N TYR A 36 1.33 8.35 13.58
CA TYR A 36 1.94 9.07 14.70
C TYR A 36 0.87 9.61 15.63
N THR A 37 1.18 9.64 16.91
CA THR A 37 0.25 10.11 17.95
C THR A 37 0.29 11.64 18.14
N SER A 38 1.35 12.29 17.66
CA SER A 38 1.52 13.76 17.74
C SER A 38 2.53 14.28 16.72
N ASP A 39 2.52 15.60 16.54
CA ASP A 39 3.48 16.31 15.71
C ASP A 39 4.91 16.17 16.25
N ASP A 40 5.08 16.22 17.57
CA ASP A 40 6.39 16.07 18.21
C ASP A 40 6.97 14.68 17.99
N GLN A 41 6.13 13.64 18.09
CA GLN A 41 6.56 12.26 17.79
C GLN A 41 7.00 12.13 16.33
N PHE A 42 6.23 12.66 15.39
CA PHE A 42 6.61 12.67 13.98
C PHE A 42 7.97 13.35 13.76
N GLU A 43 8.16 14.55 14.30
CA GLU A 43 9.40 15.31 14.12
C GLU A 43 10.60 14.62 14.77
N GLN A 44 10.40 13.94 15.90
CA GLN A 44 11.44 13.14 16.53
C GLN A 44 11.83 11.98 15.62
N VAL A 45 10.86 11.15 15.20
CA VAL A 45 11.10 9.98 14.34
C VAL A 45 11.69 10.42 12.99
N ALA A 46 11.22 11.50 12.39
CA ALA A 46 11.74 12.01 11.13
C ALA A 46 13.22 12.42 11.23
N ARG A 47 13.64 13.04 12.34
CA ARG A 47 15.07 13.39 12.59
C ARG A 47 15.93 12.15 12.80
N GLU A 48 15.46 11.19 13.57
CA GLU A 48 16.17 9.93 13.81
C GLU A 48 16.36 9.15 12.51
N ARG A 49 15.30 9.05 11.71
CA ARG A 49 15.34 8.41 10.38
C ARG A 49 16.29 9.12 9.42
N GLU A 50 16.28 10.45 9.39
CA GLU A 50 17.21 11.23 8.57
C GLU A 50 18.67 10.99 8.98
N ALA A 51 18.96 10.98 10.28
CA ALA A 51 20.32 10.76 10.81
C ALA A 51 20.86 9.35 10.52
N LEU A 52 20.00 8.34 10.52
CA LEU A 52 20.36 6.93 10.36
C LEU A 52 20.05 6.39 8.94
N TRP A 53 19.61 7.25 8.01
CA TRP A 53 19.15 6.81 6.69
C TRP A 53 20.18 5.94 5.96
N GLY A 54 19.77 4.74 5.58
CA GLY A 54 20.60 3.79 4.85
C GLY A 54 21.65 3.06 5.70
N THR A 55 21.54 3.14 7.03
CA THR A 55 22.37 2.31 7.94
C THR A 55 21.71 0.96 8.19
N ALA A 56 22.50 -0.05 8.54
CA ALA A 56 21.99 -1.35 8.96
C ALA A 56 21.12 -1.25 10.22
N GLU A 57 21.45 -0.33 11.14
CA GLU A 57 20.68 -0.06 12.36
C GLU A 57 19.23 0.36 12.03
N LEU A 58 19.03 1.33 11.14
CA LEU A 58 17.70 1.77 10.76
C LEU A 58 16.96 0.68 9.97
N ALA A 59 17.65 -0.04 9.08
CA ALA A 59 17.08 -1.13 8.30
C ALA A 59 16.57 -2.25 9.22
N SER A 60 17.36 -2.70 10.19
CA SER A 60 16.95 -3.70 11.18
C SER A 60 15.77 -3.20 12.03
N THR A 61 15.79 -1.93 12.45
CA THR A 61 14.68 -1.32 13.20
C THR A 61 13.38 -1.34 12.40
N TYR A 62 13.42 -0.99 11.12
CA TYR A 62 12.23 -1.01 10.23
C TYR A 62 11.70 -2.43 10.01
N LEU A 63 12.60 -3.39 9.76
CA LEU A 63 12.19 -4.78 9.61
C LEU A 63 11.52 -5.29 10.88
N ALA A 64 12.13 -5.06 12.05
CA ALA A 64 11.62 -5.55 13.33
C ALA A 64 10.29 -4.90 13.75
N ALA A 65 10.12 -3.60 13.48
CA ALA A 65 8.94 -2.88 13.89
C ALA A 65 7.73 -3.19 12.97
N ASP A 66 7.93 -3.03 11.66
CA ASP A 66 6.80 -2.85 10.76
C ASP A 66 6.89 -3.66 9.45
N LEU A 67 8.09 -3.83 8.86
CA LEU A 67 8.18 -4.28 7.47
C LEU A 67 8.25 -5.79 7.26
N ALA A 68 8.98 -6.50 8.12
CA ALA A 68 9.13 -7.95 8.10
C ALA A 68 9.80 -8.44 9.39
N PRO A 69 9.09 -8.48 10.53
CA PRO A 69 9.68 -8.84 11.84
C PRO A 69 10.41 -10.18 11.83
N ALA A 70 9.90 -11.16 11.09
CA ALA A 70 10.55 -12.47 10.97
C ALA A 70 11.93 -12.42 10.28
N MET A 71 12.24 -11.35 9.55
CA MET A 71 13.50 -11.17 8.80
C MET A 71 14.44 -10.13 9.44
N ALA A 72 14.10 -9.58 10.59
CA ALA A 72 14.86 -8.48 11.23
C ALA A 72 16.29 -8.86 11.64
N ASP A 73 16.54 -10.15 11.90
CA ASP A 73 17.84 -10.71 12.26
C ASP A 73 18.61 -11.31 11.07
N ASP A 74 18.01 -11.31 9.85
CA ASP A 74 18.71 -11.79 8.65
C ASP A 74 19.63 -10.72 8.08
N GLU A 75 20.95 -10.93 8.24
CA GLU A 75 21.98 -9.96 7.81
C GLU A 75 21.88 -9.60 6.32
N ALA A 76 21.48 -10.54 5.47
CA ALA A 76 21.35 -10.30 4.03
C ALA A 76 20.17 -9.36 3.75
N THR A 77 19.03 -9.58 4.39
CA THR A 77 17.84 -8.72 4.27
C THR A 77 18.08 -7.33 4.84
N VAL A 78 18.72 -7.23 5.99
CA VAL A 78 19.12 -5.94 6.60
C VAL A 78 20.05 -5.16 5.68
N SER A 79 21.10 -5.82 5.16
CA SER A 79 22.04 -5.17 4.23
C SER A 79 21.36 -4.71 2.95
N TRP A 80 20.51 -5.57 2.38
CA TRP A 80 19.73 -5.25 1.19
C TRP A 80 18.82 -4.02 1.42
N LEU A 81 18.09 -3.97 2.55
CA LEU A 81 17.21 -2.83 2.85
C LEU A 81 18.01 -1.54 3.07
N ALA A 82 19.15 -1.59 3.75
CA ALA A 82 20.03 -0.44 3.90
C ALA A 82 20.56 0.08 2.55
N ASP A 83 20.94 -0.82 1.65
CA ASP A 83 21.34 -0.48 0.28
C ASP A 83 20.16 0.11 -0.53
N TYR A 84 18.98 -0.49 -0.43
CA TYR A 84 17.77 0.02 -1.06
C TYR A 84 17.47 1.45 -0.61
N MET A 85 17.51 1.75 0.70
CA MET A 85 17.31 3.10 1.23
C MET A 85 18.31 4.10 0.64
N ARG A 86 19.61 3.76 0.60
CA ARG A 86 20.67 4.63 0.05
C ARG A 86 20.47 4.94 -1.42
N ASN A 87 20.03 3.94 -2.18
CA ASN A 87 19.81 4.08 -3.63
C ASN A 87 18.48 4.77 -3.97
N ALA A 88 17.47 4.67 -3.09
CA ALA A 88 16.14 5.24 -3.33
C ALA A 88 16.10 6.75 -3.11
N ALA A 89 16.75 7.27 -2.06
CA ALA A 89 16.70 8.69 -1.73
C ALA A 89 17.88 9.14 -0.86
N SER A 90 18.20 10.43 -0.90
CA SER A 90 19.05 11.05 0.13
C SER A 90 18.30 11.17 1.45
N PRO A 91 19.00 11.28 2.61
CA PRO A 91 18.35 11.46 3.93
C PRO A 91 17.34 12.61 3.96
N GLY A 92 17.72 13.78 3.45
CA GLY A 92 16.85 14.94 3.38
C GLY A 92 15.66 14.76 2.43
N ALA A 93 15.82 14.04 1.31
CA ALA A 93 14.72 13.72 0.41
C ALA A 93 13.72 12.75 1.06
N ALA A 94 14.22 11.74 1.78
CA ALA A 94 13.38 10.81 2.54
C ALA A 94 12.55 11.54 3.61
N ARG A 95 13.15 12.49 4.33
CA ARG A 95 12.44 13.34 5.28
C ARG A 95 11.36 14.21 4.62
N ALA A 96 11.70 14.87 3.50
CA ALA A 96 10.75 15.69 2.76
C ALA A 96 9.57 14.85 2.25
N PHE A 97 9.81 13.62 1.81
CA PHE A 97 8.78 12.68 1.39
C PHE A 97 7.87 12.26 2.56
N ALA A 98 8.44 11.99 3.73
CA ALA A 98 7.65 11.70 4.94
C ALA A 98 6.75 12.88 5.35
N GLN A 99 7.27 14.12 5.28
CA GLN A 99 6.49 15.34 5.54
C GLN A 99 5.34 15.52 4.54
N MET A 100 5.59 15.26 3.26
CA MET A 100 4.56 15.30 2.22
C MET A 100 3.47 14.25 2.50
N ASN A 101 3.85 13.00 2.78
CA ASN A 101 2.91 11.91 3.06
C ASN A 101 2.01 12.22 4.26
N ARG A 102 2.54 12.89 5.28
CA ARG A 102 1.76 13.27 6.46
C ARG A 102 0.54 14.13 6.15
N GLY A 103 0.60 14.95 5.09
CA GLY A 103 -0.51 15.80 4.64
C GLY A 103 -1.52 15.07 3.76
N ILE A 104 -1.31 13.79 3.44
CA ILE A 104 -2.20 13.04 2.56
C ILE A 104 -3.43 12.56 3.35
N ASP A 105 -4.62 12.89 2.81
CA ASP A 105 -5.88 12.28 3.14
C ASP A 105 -6.70 12.13 1.86
N VAL A 106 -6.86 10.90 1.41
CA VAL A 106 -7.57 10.57 0.16
C VAL A 106 -8.81 9.72 0.39
N ARG A 107 -9.29 9.61 1.62
CA ARG A 107 -10.47 8.81 1.98
C ARG A 107 -11.71 9.24 1.21
N SER A 108 -11.90 10.55 1.03
CA SER A 108 -13.04 11.10 0.29
C SER A 108 -13.08 10.70 -1.20
N ALA A 109 -11.98 10.17 -1.74
CA ALA A 109 -11.93 9.70 -3.13
C ALA A 109 -12.49 8.27 -3.28
N LEU A 110 -12.57 7.46 -2.22
CA LEU A 110 -12.95 6.05 -2.31
C LEU A 110 -14.34 5.84 -2.93
N PRO A 111 -15.40 6.58 -2.54
CA PRO A 111 -16.74 6.41 -3.13
C PRO A 111 -16.80 6.75 -4.63
N ALA A 112 -15.82 7.47 -5.17
CA ALA A 112 -15.74 7.80 -6.60
C ALA A 112 -14.96 6.76 -7.40
N ILE A 113 -14.42 5.71 -6.78
CA ILE A 113 -13.78 4.60 -7.48
C ILE A 113 -14.87 3.64 -7.94
N HIS A 114 -15.04 3.52 -9.26
CA HIS A 114 -16.05 2.65 -9.89
C HIS A 114 -15.41 1.53 -10.73
N VAL A 115 -14.10 1.51 -10.85
CA VAL A 115 -13.37 0.46 -11.57
C VAL A 115 -13.28 -0.81 -10.71
N PRO A 116 -13.19 -2.01 -11.31
CA PRO A 116 -12.92 -3.23 -10.56
C PRO A 116 -11.73 -3.03 -9.63
N THR A 117 -11.91 -3.38 -8.35
CA THR A 117 -10.88 -3.13 -7.33
C THR A 117 -10.62 -4.38 -6.50
N LEU A 118 -9.34 -4.70 -6.33
CA LEU A 118 -8.85 -5.73 -5.42
C LEU A 118 -8.00 -5.07 -4.33
N VAL A 119 -8.42 -5.22 -3.08
CA VAL A 119 -7.65 -4.79 -1.91
C VAL A 119 -7.08 -6.01 -1.22
N MET A 120 -5.79 -5.98 -0.92
CA MET A 120 -5.07 -7.10 -0.33
C MET A 120 -4.25 -6.64 0.87
N ALA A 121 -4.09 -7.53 1.87
CA ALA A 121 -3.24 -7.30 3.04
C ALA A 121 -2.60 -8.60 3.51
N ARG A 122 -1.49 -8.51 4.25
CA ARG A 122 -1.03 -9.57 5.14
C ARG A 122 -1.83 -9.54 6.44
N GLU A 123 -2.06 -10.70 7.04
CA GLU A 123 -2.90 -10.81 8.24
C GLU A 123 -2.24 -10.18 9.46
N GLU A 124 -0.91 -10.26 9.54
CA GLU A 124 -0.10 -9.74 10.64
C GLU A 124 0.71 -8.49 10.27
N ASP A 125 0.44 -7.85 9.12
CA ASP A 125 1.06 -6.56 8.76
C ASP A 125 0.81 -5.52 9.85
N ARG A 126 1.89 -4.94 10.37
CA ARG A 126 1.85 -3.97 11.48
C ARG A 126 1.86 -2.52 11.01
N ASP A 127 2.34 -2.27 9.79
CA ASP A 127 2.39 -0.91 9.22
C ASP A 127 1.03 -0.50 8.65
N PHE A 128 0.44 -1.33 7.77
CA PHE A 128 -0.90 -1.12 7.22
C PHE A 128 -1.77 -2.34 7.48
N THR A 129 -2.42 -2.32 8.63
CA THR A 129 -3.10 -3.50 9.19
C THR A 129 -4.18 -4.08 8.27
N LYS A 130 -4.47 -5.36 8.45
CA LYS A 130 -5.57 -6.05 7.77
C LYS A 130 -6.88 -5.28 7.92
N ASP A 131 -7.22 -4.85 9.13
CA ASP A 131 -8.48 -4.16 9.43
C ASP A 131 -8.57 -2.81 8.70
N GLU A 132 -7.45 -2.09 8.57
CA GLU A 132 -7.37 -0.86 7.79
C GLU A 132 -7.64 -1.11 6.31
N ASN A 133 -7.06 -2.16 5.75
CA ASN A 133 -7.27 -2.52 4.34
C ASN A 133 -8.67 -3.09 4.07
N GLU A 134 -9.26 -3.81 5.01
CA GLU A 134 -10.66 -4.23 4.94
C GLU A 134 -11.60 -3.02 4.96
N TRP A 135 -11.35 -2.05 5.84
CA TRP A 135 -12.07 -0.78 5.85
C TRP A 135 -11.99 -0.05 4.49
N ILE A 136 -10.81 -0.03 3.86
CA ILE A 136 -10.64 0.56 2.53
C ILE A 136 -11.53 -0.14 1.50
N ALA A 137 -11.55 -1.47 1.49
CA ALA A 137 -12.38 -2.25 0.59
C ALA A 137 -13.88 -1.97 0.79
N ASP A 138 -14.33 -1.87 2.03
CA ASP A 138 -15.72 -1.57 2.39
C ASP A 138 -16.20 -0.19 1.91
N HIS A 139 -15.25 0.75 1.70
CA HIS A 139 -15.55 2.10 1.22
C HIS A 139 -15.40 2.29 -0.30
N ILE A 140 -15.09 1.22 -1.04
CA ILE A 140 -15.05 1.21 -2.50
C ILE A 140 -16.14 0.29 -3.02
N GLN A 141 -17.09 0.83 -3.78
CA GLN A 141 -18.21 0.05 -4.28
C GLN A 141 -17.76 -1.15 -5.13
N GLY A 142 -18.10 -2.36 -4.70
CA GLY A 142 -17.77 -3.58 -5.44
C GLY A 142 -16.31 -4.03 -5.33
N ALA A 143 -15.51 -3.42 -4.46
CA ALA A 143 -14.16 -3.91 -4.18
C ALA A 143 -14.19 -5.30 -3.53
N ARG A 144 -13.18 -6.09 -3.85
CA ARG A 144 -12.92 -7.38 -3.19
C ARG A 144 -11.76 -7.24 -2.23
N PHE A 145 -11.91 -7.81 -1.04
CA PHE A 145 -10.82 -7.90 -0.07
C PHE A 145 -10.30 -9.33 0.02
N VAL A 146 -8.98 -9.50 0.08
CA VAL A 146 -8.31 -10.79 0.29
C VAL A 146 -7.14 -10.60 1.24
N SER A 147 -7.08 -11.39 2.30
CA SER A 147 -5.92 -11.45 3.21
C SER A 147 -5.09 -12.70 2.99
N PHE A 148 -3.81 -12.60 3.31
CA PHE A 148 -2.84 -13.67 3.20
C PHE A 148 -2.07 -13.81 4.52
N PRO A 149 -1.71 -15.03 4.95
CA PRO A 149 -0.83 -15.20 6.10
C PRO A 149 0.51 -14.48 5.92
N GLY A 150 1.10 -14.03 7.03
CA GLY A 150 2.41 -13.40 7.09
C GLY A 150 2.37 -11.99 7.67
N ASP A 151 3.55 -11.50 8.04
CA ASP A 151 3.77 -10.19 8.66
C ASP A 151 4.57 -9.22 7.76
N GLU A 152 4.90 -9.65 6.53
CA GLU A 152 5.71 -8.86 5.62
C GLU A 152 4.88 -7.78 4.93
N HIS A 153 5.23 -6.52 5.17
CA HIS A 153 4.59 -5.39 4.50
C HIS A 153 4.89 -5.32 3.00
N TYR A 154 6.11 -5.66 2.59
CA TYR A 154 6.47 -5.60 1.18
C TYR A 154 5.98 -6.81 0.39
N ILE A 155 5.32 -6.56 -0.76
CA ILE A 155 4.76 -7.59 -1.64
C ILE A 155 5.81 -8.59 -2.16
N PHE A 156 7.08 -8.20 -2.20
CA PHE A 156 8.19 -9.03 -2.66
C PHE A 156 8.91 -9.79 -1.54
N LEU A 157 8.37 -9.77 -0.31
CA LEU A 157 8.84 -10.59 0.80
C LEU A 157 7.82 -11.67 1.13
N GLY A 158 8.27 -12.73 1.80
CA GLY A 158 7.43 -13.85 2.21
C GLY A 158 6.86 -14.68 1.05
N ASP A 159 5.65 -15.21 1.21
CA ASP A 159 4.95 -15.98 0.18
C ASP A 159 4.42 -15.05 -0.92
N GLN A 160 5.20 -14.91 -1.98
CA GLN A 160 4.85 -14.09 -3.14
C GLN A 160 3.90 -14.79 -4.10
N ASP A 161 3.94 -16.12 -4.18
CA ASP A 161 3.20 -16.90 -5.18
C ASP A 161 1.69 -16.75 -4.97
N ALA A 162 1.24 -16.78 -3.71
CA ALA A 162 -0.15 -16.58 -3.37
C ALA A 162 -0.66 -15.19 -3.75
N LEU A 163 0.14 -14.15 -3.46
CA LEU A 163 -0.16 -12.75 -3.80
C LEU A 163 -0.21 -12.53 -5.31
N LEU A 164 0.84 -12.95 -6.02
CA LEU A 164 0.93 -12.82 -7.48
C LEU A 164 -0.19 -13.59 -8.17
N GLY A 165 -0.49 -14.82 -7.71
CA GLY A 165 -1.61 -15.60 -8.24
C GLY A 165 -2.98 -14.92 -8.03
N ALA A 166 -3.18 -14.14 -6.96
CA ALA A 166 -4.41 -13.36 -6.78
C ALA A 166 -4.47 -12.18 -7.76
N ILE A 167 -3.35 -11.48 -7.96
CA ILE A 167 -3.25 -10.38 -8.93
C ILE A 167 -3.49 -10.89 -10.36
N GLU A 168 -2.85 -11.99 -10.74
CA GLU A 168 -2.99 -12.58 -12.08
C GLU A 168 -4.45 -12.96 -12.37
N ARG A 169 -5.13 -13.61 -11.43
CA ARG A 169 -6.56 -13.95 -11.57
C ARG A 169 -7.41 -12.69 -11.73
N PHE A 170 -7.17 -11.69 -10.88
CA PHE A 170 -7.89 -10.41 -10.97
C PHE A 170 -7.70 -9.73 -12.31
N VAL A 171 -6.47 -9.63 -12.79
CA VAL A 171 -6.14 -9.02 -14.09
C VAL A 171 -6.80 -9.78 -15.24
N ALA A 172 -6.77 -11.13 -15.21
CA ALA A 172 -7.44 -11.96 -16.23
C ALA A 172 -8.96 -11.75 -16.25
N GLU A 173 -9.61 -11.64 -15.08
CA GLU A 173 -11.04 -11.38 -14.96
C GLU A 173 -11.41 -10.00 -15.54
N VAL A 174 -10.64 -8.96 -15.20
CA VAL A 174 -10.88 -7.59 -15.67
C VAL A 174 -10.75 -7.51 -17.20
N HIS A 175 -9.69 -8.08 -17.77
CA HIS A 175 -9.53 -8.14 -19.23
C HIS A 175 -10.62 -8.94 -19.93
N GLY A 176 -11.08 -10.03 -19.32
CA GLY A 176 -12.20 -10.82 -19.84
C GLY A 176 -13.52 -10.04 -19.86
N GLN A 177 -13.76 -9.20 -18.88
CA GLN A 177 -14.95 -8.32 -18.80
C GLN A 177 -14.91 -7.23 -19.87
N GLU A 178 -13.75 -6.57 -20.08
CA GLU A 178 -13.58 -5.58 -21.16
C GLU A 178 -13.85 -6.17 -22.55
N ALA A 179 -13.28 -7.34 -22.84
CA ALA A 179 -13.48 -8.01 -24.12
C ALA A 179 -14.96 -8.36 -24.36
N SER A 180 -15.69 -8.74 -23.31
CA SER A 180 -17.13 -9.06 -23.39
C SER A 180 -17.98 -7.81 -23.53
N GLY A 181 -17.64 -6.71 -22.84
CA GLY A 181 -18.33 -5.42 -22.95
C GLY A 181 -18.20 -4.81 -24.35
N THR A 182 -17.01 -4.80 -24.92
CA THR A 182 -16.73 -4.29 -26.26
C THR A 182 -17.50 -5.08 -27.34
N LEU A 183 -17.70 -6.39 -27.17
CA LEU A 183 -18.48 -7.23 -28.06
C LEU A 183 -20.00 -6.91 -27.98
N ALA A 184 -20.50 -6.68 -26.76
CA ALA A 184 -21.90 -6.36 -26.52
C ALA A 184 -22.28 -4.99 -27.16
N ASP A 185 -21.43 -3.97 -26.95
CA ASP A 185 -21.60 -2.64 -27.54
C ASP A 185 -21.56 -2.68 -29.09
N SER A 186 -20.64 -3.46 -29.65
CA SER A 186 -20.53 -3.63 -31.12
C SER A 186 -21.71 -4.38 -31.74
N LEU A 187 -22.44 -5.18 -30.96
CA LEU A 187 -23.68 -5.86 -31.41
C LEU A 187 -24.93 -5.02 -31.22
N ALA A 188 -24.93 -4.06 -30.29
CA ALA A 188 -26.04 -3.15 -30.03
C ALA A 188 -26.13 -2.01 -31.08
N ASP A 189 -25.01 -1.67 -31.72
CA ASP A 189 -24.90 -0.64 -32.76
C ASP A 189 -25.21 -1.16 -34.19
N ARG A 190 -25.72 -2.39 -34.34
CA ARG A 190 -26.15 -2.98 -35.62
C ARG A 190 -27.64 -3.22 -35.65
#